data_a47b137357d842446db4bc5a34db9d6e
#
_entry.id   a47b137357d842446db4bc5a34db9d6e
#
_cell.length_a   1.000
_cell.length_b   1.000
_cell.length_c   1.000
_cell.angle_alpha   90.00
_cell.angle_beta   90.00
_cell.angle_gamma   90.00
#
_symmetry.space_group_name_H-M   'P 1'
#
loop_
_entity.id
_entity.type
_entity.pdbx_description
1 polymer ?
#
loop_
_entity_poly.entity_id
_entity_poly.type
_entity_poly.pdbx_seq_one_letter_code
_entity_poly.pdbx_strand_id
1 'polypeptide(L)'
;TSRRQRQMCIRDRIEPLVERSRSGKGAHIWIFFDKQISAALVRKFGFALLDKGAEQVNLKSFNYYDRMLPAQDPLENVAIGNLIALPLQGRALKDGNSAFVDSNWNAYPDQWNALLSKPKLSEEFLENKIREWIFTADDLEASSDEENREKPWDRMKNFAKSDVDGKMDITLSNGIYVDSTNLKPAMQNKIRRMAAFSNPVFYKNRAIGTSNYDTSRWIYLGKDHLGGYIQIPRGLQDELIANIDKAGIKYSITDERQQGRNINVEFNGELRLEQDKALKELIKYDNGILHAATAFGKTVVCSAVIAEKKLNTLILLESSALIEQWKDALN
;
A
#
# COMPACT_ATOMS: atom_id res chain seq x y z
N THR A 1 -9.01 -12.35 7.39
CA THR A 1 -9.65 -11.20 6.72
C THR A 1 -11.12 -11.45 6.43
N SER A 2 -11.52 -12.61 5.91
CA SER A 2 -12.90 -12.88 5.51
C SER A 2 -13.93 -12.88 6.66
N ARG A 3 -13.55 -13.34 7.86
CA ARG A 3 -14.48 -13.43 9.00
C ARG A 3 -14.93 -12.05 9.50
N ARG A 4 -14.06 -11.07 9.55
CA ARG A 4 -14.36 -9.70 10.03
C ARG A 4 -15.02 -8.84 8.95
N GLN A 5 -14.61 -8.96 7.71
CA GLN A 5 -15.31 -8.33 6.58
C GLN A 5 -16.77 -8.80 6.51
N ARG A 6 -17.02 -10.09 6.75
CA ARG A 6 -18.38 -10.64 6.83
C ARG A 6 -19.17 -10.07 8.00
N GLN A 7 -18.58 -9.92 9.19
CA GLN A 7 -19.27 -9.33 10.37
C GLN A 7 -19.70 -7.88 10.12
N MET A 8 -18.88 -7.11 9.38
CA MET A 8 -19.22 -5.75 9.01
C MET A 8 -20.36 -5.71 7.98
N CYS A 9 -20.31 -6.54 6.96
CA CYS A 9 -21.36 -6.62 5.95
C CYS A 9 -22.73 -6.98 6.57
N ILE A 10 -22.77 -7.89 7.55
CA ILE A 10 -24.00 -8.26 8.26
C ILE A 10 -24.53 -7.07 9.07
N ARG A 11 -23.67 -6.31 9.77
CA ARG A 11 -24.07 -5.15 10.56
C ARG A 11 -24.71 -4.06 9.70
N ASP A 12 -24.25 -3.88 8.48
CA ASP A 12 -24.74 -2.86 7.54
C ASP A 12 -25.83 -3.38 6.56
N ARG A 13 -26.41 -4.55 6.84
CA ARG A 13 -27.39 -5.23 5.99
C ARG A 13 -26.86 -5.66 4.62
N ILE A 14 -25.56 -5.76 4.46
CA ILE A 14 -24.93 -6.35 3.28
C ILE A 14 -24.60 -7.80 3.63
N GLU A 15 -25.33 -8.73 3.05
CA GLU A 15 -25.15 -10.17 3.27
C GLU A 15 -24.46 -10.81 2.06
N PRO A 16 -23.13 -10.68 1.96
CA PRO A 16 -22.41 -11.29 0.84
C PRO A 16 -22.41 -12.80 0.93
N LEU A 17 -22.29 -13.45 -0.21
CA LEU A 17 -22.02 -14.87 -0.26
C LEU A 17 -20.51 -15.07 -0.49
N VAL A 18 -19.87 -15.87 0.33
CA VAL A 18 -18.43 -16.14 0.21
C VAL A 18 -18.23 -17.51 -0.40
N GLU A 19 -17.47 -17.56 -1.48
CA GLU A 19 -17.02 -18.76 -2.15
C GLU A 19 -15.55 -19.02 -1.81
N ARG A 20 -15.21 -20.25 -1.42
CA ARG A 20 -13.80 -20.66 -1.40
C ARG A 20 -13.30 -20.74 -2.84
N SER A 21 -12.18 -20.12 -3.15
CA SER A 21 -11.65 -20.13 -4.50
C SER A 21 -11.36 -21.55 -5.01
N ARG A 22 -11.27 -21.71 -6.32
CA ARG A 22 -10.96 -23.01 -6.96
C ARG A 22 -9.65 -23.62 -6.46
N SER A 23 -8.66 -22.80 -6.11
CA SER A 23 -7.37 -23.25 -5.55
C SER A 23 -7.41 -23.58 -4.06
N GLY A 24 -8.48 -23.24 -3.35
CA GLY A 24 -8.59 -23.35 -1.90
C GLY A 24 -7.82 -22.31 -1.10
N LYS A 25 -6.98 -21.47 -1.76
CA LYS A 25 -6.08 -20.52 -1.11
C LYS A 25 -6.65 -19.12 -0.91
N GLY A 26 -7.79 -18.82 -1.51
CA GLY A 26 -8.43 -17.51 -1.46
C GLY A 26 -9.95 -17.64 -1.40
N ALA A 27 -10.62 -16.50 -1.48
CA ALA A 27 -12.08 -16.41 -1.51
C ALA A 27 -12.56 -15.41 -2.55
N HIS A 28 -13.77 -15.66 -3.06
CA HIS A 28 -14.53 -14.69 -3.83
C HIS A 28 -15.70 -14.21 -2.97
N ILE A 29 -15.97 -12.93 -3.00
CA ILE A 29 -17.10 -12.31 -2.30
C ILE A 29 -18.11 -11.92 -3.37
N TRP A 30 -19.30 -12.49 -3.29
CA TRP A 30 -20.39 -12.25 -4.22
C TRP A 30 -21.43 -11.34 -3.58
N ILE A 31 -21.77 -10.26 -4.27
CA ILE A 31 -22.84 -9.33 -3.91
C ILE A 31 -23.80 -9.25 -5.06
N PHE A 32 -25.09 -9.37 -4.77
CA PHE A 32 -26.14 -9.45 -5.79
C PHE A 32 -26.98 -8.18 -5.80
N PHE A 33 -27.47 -7.81 -6.99
CA PHE A 33 -28.26 -6.62 -7.21
C PHE A 33 -29.65 -7.00 -7.73
N ASP A 34 -30.65 -6.18 -7.43
CA ASP A 34 -32.04 -6.37 -7.82
C ASP A 34 -32.28 -6.09 -9.30
N LYS A 35 -31.48 -5.21 -9.89
CA LYS A 35 -31.51 -4.85 -11.31
C LYS A 35 -30.09 -4.64 -11.84
N GLN A 36 -29.99 -4.35 -13.12
CA GLN A 36 -28.73 -3.95 -13.74
C GLN A 36 -28.32 -2.58 -13.24
N ILE A 37 -27.09 -2.50 -12.69
CA ILE A 37 -26.51 -1.27 -12.13
C ILE A 37 -25.23 -0.95 -12.90
N SER A 38 -24.88 0.36 -13.02
CA SER A 38 -23.67 0.76 -13.74
C SER A 38 -22.41 0.20 -13.08
N ALA A 39 -21.44 -0.25 -13.89
CA ALA A 39 -20.16 -0.76 -13.41
C ALA A 39 -19.41 0.27 -12.54
N ALA A 40 -19.46 1.55 -12.92
CA ALA A 40 -18.84 2.64 -12.18
C ALA A 40 -19.39 2.74 -10.75
N LEU A 41 -20.72 2.70 -10.57
CA LEU A 41 -21.36 2.78 -9.26
C LEU A 41 -21.03 1.55 -8.39
N VAL A 42 -21.10 0.35 -8.97
CA VAL A 42 -20.78 -0.90 -8.27
C VAL A 42 -19.32 -0.91 -7.82
N ARG A 43 -18.40 -0.45 -8.66
CA ARG A 43 -16.98 -0.34 -8.31
C ARG A 43 -16.74 0.68 -7.19
N LYS A 44 -17.39 1.85 -7.27
CA LYS A 44 -17.32 2.88 -6.22
C LYS A 44 -17.78 2.32 -4.87
N PHE A 45 -18.91 1.62 -4.85
CA PHE A 45 -19.42 0.95 -3.66
C PHE A 45 -18.46 -0.12 -3.15
N GLY A 46 -17.94 -0.98 -4.02
CA GLY A 46 -17.01 -2.04 -3.64
C GLY A 46 -15.70 -1.51 -3.05
N PHE A 47 -15.16 -0.41 -3.57
CA PHE A 47 -13.97 0.24 -2.98
C PHE A 47 -14.29 0.89 -1.64
N ALA A 48 -15.42 1.58 -1.50
CA ALA A 48 -15.86 2.14 -0.21
C ALA A 48 -16.03 1.04 0.85
N LEU A 49 -16.56 -0.13 0.47
CA LEU A 49 -16.70 -1.29 1.34
C LEU A 49 -15.33 -1.85 1.76
N LEU A 50 -14.36 -1.93 0.84
CA LEU A 50 -13.00 -2.37 1.14
C LEU A 50 -12.29 -1.39 2.09
N ASP A 51 -12.42 -0.10 1.86
CA ASP A 51 -11.84 0.94 2.70
C ASP A 51 -12.42 0.87 4.11
N LYS A 52 -13.74 0.78 4.22
CA LYS A 52 -14.42 0.61 5.51
C LYS A 52 -14.02 -0.67 6.24
N GLY A 53 -13.82 -1.75 5.49
CA GLY A 53 -13.29 -3.02 6.03
C GLY A 53 -11.86 -2.88 6.53
N ALA A 54 -11.02 -2.15 5.82
CA ALA A 54 -9.63 -1.90 6.18
C ALA A 54 -9.49 -1.07 7.48
N GLU A 55 -10.41 -0.14 7.75
CA GLU A 55 -10.45 0.62 9.01
C GLU A 55 -10.63 -0.25 10.26
N GLN A 56 -11.27 -1.40 10.11
CA GLN A 56 -11.61 -2.28 11.24
C GLN A 56 -10.60 -3.42 11.45
N VAL A 57 -9.70 -3.64 10.50
CA VAL A 57 -8.78 -4.77 10.50
C VAL A 57 -7.35 -4.31 10.39
N ASN A 58 -6.50 -4.79 11.29
CA ASN A 58 -5.06 -4.59 11.17
C ASN A 58 -4.51 -5.43 10.00
N LEU A 59 -4.29 -4.78 8.86
CA LEU A 59 -3.82 -5.44 7.63
C LEU A 59 -2.31 -5.67 7.72
N LYS A 60 -1.90 -6.90 7.95
CA LYS A 60 -0.48 -7.29 7.98
C LYS A 60 0.13 -7.44 6.58
N SER A 61 -0.68 -7.41 5.53
CA SER A 61 -0.24 -7.58 4.14
C SER A 61 -1.18 -6.83 3.20
N PHE A 62 -0.64 -6.27 2.11
CA PHE A 62 -1.42 -5.66 1.03
C PHE A 62 -1.92 -6.67 -0.01
N ASN A 63 -1.69 -7.97 0.20
CA ASN A 63 -2.12 -9.05 -0.68
C ASN A 63 -3.52 -9.60 -0.36
N TYR A 64 -4.27 -8.95 0.54
CA TYR A 64 -5.63 -9.36 0.93
C TYR A 64 -6.67 -9.15 -0.16
N TYR A 65 -6.35 -8.37 -1.19
CA TYR A 65 -7.22 -8.04 -2.30
C TYR A 65 -6.50 -8.26 -3.64
N ASP A 66 -7.03 -9.15 -4.48
CA ASP A 66 -6.51 -9.40 -5.81
C ASP A 66 -7.18 -8.51 -6.86
N ARG A 67 -8.49 -8.62 -7.00
CA ARG A 67 -9.26 -7.85 -8.01
C ARG A 67 -10.74 -7.71 -7.63
N MET A 68 -11.40 -6.73 -8.24
CA MET A 68 -12.83 -6.52 -8.21
C MET A 68 -13.40 -6.66 -9.62
N LEU A 69 -14.53 -7.29 -9.73
CA LEU A 69 -15.27 -7.39 -10.99
C LEU A 69 -16.63 -6.69 -10.82
N PRO A 70 -17.03 -5.88 -11.81
CA PRO A 70 -16.35 -5.56 -13.06
C PRO A 70 -15.05 -4.77 -12.83
N ALA A 71 -14.01 -5.05 -13.64
CA ALA A 71 -12.69 -4.41 -13.46
C ALA A 71 -12.57 -3.04 -14.16
N GLN A 72 -13.51 -2.71 -15.03
CA GLN A 72 -13.52 -1.51 -15.86
C GLN A 72 -14.89 -0.84 -15.80
N ASP A 73 -14.93 0.45 -15.99
CA ASP A 73 -16.11 1.21 -16.35
C ASP A 73 -16.53 0.84 -17.79
N PRO A 74 -17.62 1.37 -18.38
CA PRO A 74 -18.16 0.86 -19.64
C PRO A 74 -17.05 0.69 -20.70
N LEU A 75 -17.10 -0.48 -21.36
CA LEU A 75 -16.16 -0.81 -22.44
C LEU A 75 -16.43 0.15 -23.62
N GLU A 76 -15.45 0.97 -23.94
CA GLU A 76 -15.40 1.66 -25.22
C GLU A 76 -15.01 0.61 -26.29
N ASN A 77 -15.92 0.37 -27.22
CA ASN A 77 -15.76 -0.52 -28.38
C ASN A 77 -15.62 -2.03 -28.11
N VAL A 78 -16.72 -2.76 -28.31
CA VAL A 78 -16.83 -4.21 -28.69
C VAL A 78 -15.79 -5.19 -28.14
N ALA A 79 -15.17 -4.93 -27.01
CA ALA A 79 -14.28 -5.87 -26.36
C ALA A 79 -15.08 -6.80 -25.42
N ILE A 80 -14.76 -8.08 -25.42
CA ILE A 80 -15.27 -9.03 -24.42
C ILE A 80 -14.73 -8.60 -23.06
N GLY A 81 -15.62 -8.37 -22.09
CA GLY A 81 -15.26 -8.02 -20.71
C GLY A 81 -14.44 -9.09 -20.01
N ASN A 82 -14.05 -8.81 -18.76
CA ASN A 82 -13.32 -9.79 -17.98
C ASN A 82 -14.14 -11.07 -17.75
N LEU A 83 -13.50 -12.22 -17.98
CA LEU A 83 -14.09 -13.51 -17.67
C LEU A 83 -14.18 -13.70 -16.16
N ILE A 84 -15.36 -14.12 -15.68
CA ILE A 84 -15.60 -14.47 -14.28
C ILE A 84 -15.67 -15.97 -14.18
N ALA A 85 -14.83 -16.57 -13.34
CA ALA A 85 -14.95 -17.98 -13.02
C ALA A 85 -16.19 -18.19 -12.16
N LEU A 86 -17.15 -18.94 -12.68
CA LEU A 86 -18.38 -19.27 -11.93
C LEU A 86 -18.07 -20.19 -10.75
N PRO A 87 -18.82 -20.07 -9.63
CA PRO A 87 -18.72 -20.99 -8.51
C PRO A 87 -19.25 -22.39 -8.85
N LEU A 88 -19.11 -23.30 -7.92
CA LEU A 88 -19.63 -24.66 -7.98
C LEU A 88 -19.05 -25.52 -9.13
N GLN A 89 -17.75 -25.31 -9.44
CA GLN A 89 -17.06 -26.07 -10.48
C GLN A 89 -16.86 -27.54 -10.04
N GLY A 90 -17.45 -28.46 -10.76
CA GLY A 90 -17.56 -29.88 -10.37
C GLY A 90 -16.26 -30.58 -9.99
N ARG A 91 -15.11 -30.26 -10.65
CA ARG A 91 -13.82 -30.83 -10.28
C ARG A 91 -13.31 -30.26 -8.95
N ALA A 92 -13.39 -28.94 -8.75
CA ALA A 92 -12.94 -28.28 -7.54
C ALA A 92 -13.85 -28.60 -6.33
N LEU A 93 -15.14 -28.84 -6.55
CA LEU A 93 -16.06 -29.22 -5.48
C LEU A 93 -15.68 -30.56 -4.82
N LYS A 94 -15.07 -31.48 -5.56
CA LYS A 94 -14.59 -32.77 -4.99
C LYS A 94 -13.51 -32.55 -3.93
N ASP A 95 -12.76 -31.47 -4.07
CA ASP A 95 -11.70 -31.08 -3.12
C ASP A 95 -12.23 -30.08 -2.08
N GLY A 96 -13.54 -29.85 -2.00
CA GLY A 96 -14.17 -28.87 -1.11
C GLY A 96 -13.93 -27.41 -1.48
N ASN A 97 -13.45 -27.14 -2.71
CA ASN A 97 -13.19 -25.81 -3.26
C ASN A 97 -14.31 -25.37 -4.21
N SER A 98 -14.34 -24.10 -4.61
CA SER A 98 -15.40 -23.49 -5.43
C SER A 98 -16.81 -23.65 -4.82
N ALA A 99 -16.88 -23.83 -3.52
CA ALA A 99 -18.12 -23.97 -2.76
C ALA A 99 -18.39 -22.70 -1.94
N PHE A 100 -19.66 -22.37 -1.76
CA PHE A 100 -20.05 -21.33 -0.83
C PHE A 100 -19.89 -21.83 0.61
N VAL A 101 -19.34 -20.95 1.44
CA VAL A 101 -18.94 -21.28 2.82
C VAL A 101 -19.58 -20.34 3.83
N ASP A 102 -19.82 -20.87 5.03
CA ASP A 102 -20.30 -20.13 6.19
C ASP A 102 -19.21 -19.32 6.87
N SER A 103 -19.52 -18.68 8.02
CA SER A 103 -18.57 -17.90 8.81
C SER A 103 -17.43 -18.71 9.41
N ASN A 104 -17.57 -20.02 9.50
CA ASN A 104 -16.56 -20.93 10.02
C ASN A 104 -15.76 -21.62 8.91
N TRP A 105 -15.94 -21.19 7.66
CA TRP A 105 -15.36 -21.79 6.45
C TRP A 105 -15.86 -23.19 6.11
N ASN A 106 -16.97 -23.63 6.69
CA ASN A 106 -17.62 -24.86 6.30
C ASN A 106 -18.48 -24.62 5.06
N ALA A 107 -18.46 -25.56 4.12
CA ALA A 107 -19.35 -25.50 2.96
C ALA A 107 -20.81 -25.61 3.41
N TYR A 108 -21.69 -24.80 2.84
CA TYR A 108 -23.13 -24.95 3.07
C TYR A 108 -23.59 -26.31 2.61
N PRO A 109 -24.44 -27.03 3.38
CA PRO A 109 -25.01 -28.34 2.95
C PRO A 109 -25.82 -28.23 1.65
N ASP A 110 -26.60 -27.16 1.54
CA ASP A 110 -27.34 -26.81 0.33
C ASP A 110 -26.78 -25.53 -0.27
N GLN A 111 -25.97 -25.67 -1.31
CA GLN A 111 -25.29 -24.61 -2.00
C GLN A 111 -26.27 -23.70 -2.78
N TRP A 112 -27.32 -24.29 -3.33
CA TRP A 112 -28.32 -23.52 -4.08
C TRP A 112 -29.22 -22.72 -3.17
N ASN A 113 -29.62 -23.24 -2.04
CA ASN A 113 -30.36 -22.48 -1.04
C ASN A 113 -29.51 -21.33 -0.47
N ALA A 114 -28.23 -21.59 -0.23
CA ALA A 114 -27.31 -20.52 0.20
C ALA A 114 -27.21 -19.37 -0.82
N LEU A 115 -27.21 -19.68 -2.12
CA LEU A 115 -27.21 -18.72 -3.21
C LEU A 115 -28.53 -17.94 -3.29
N LEU A 116 -29.64 -18.66 -3.32
CA LEU A 116 -30.98 -18.11 -3.56
C LEU A 116 -31.49 -17.29 -2.36
N SER A 117 -31.03 -17.59 -1.15
CA SER A 117 -31.45 -16.89 0.06
C SER A 117 -30.76 -15.51 0.24
N LYS A 118 -29.78 -15.15 -0.60
CA LYS A 118 -29.07 -13.88 -0.43
C LYS A 118 -29.88 -12.68 -0.90
N PRO A 119 -29.90 -11.60 -0.10
CA PRO A 119 -30.59 -10.37 -0.47
C PRO A 119 -29.94 -9.76 -1.70
N LYS A 120 -30.76 -9.09 -2.49
CA LYS A 120 -30.31 -8.28 -3.63
C LYS A 120 -30.32 -6.81 -3.20
N LEU A 121 -29.24 -6.10 -3.48
CA LEU A 121 -29.11 -4.70 -3.13
C LEU A 121 -29.66 -3.82 -4.24
N SER A 122 -30.33 -2.74 -3.84
CA SER A 122 -30.81 -1.73 -4.79
C SER A 122 -29.74 -0.67 -5.08
N GLU A 123 -29.88 0.01 -6.20
CA GLU A 123 -29.02 1.14 -6.56
C GLU A 123 -29.05 2.25 -5.52
N GLU A 124 -30.24 2.58 -5.01
CA GLU A 124 -30.42 3.57 -3.94
C GLU A 124 -29.69 3.17 -2.65
N PHE A 125 -29.68 1.88 -2.31
CA PHE A 125 -28.91 1.37 -1.17
C PHE A 125 -27.40 1.62 -1.36
N LEU A 126 -26.87 1.36 -2.56
CA LEU A 126 -25.46 1.60 -2.87
C LEU A 126 -25.11 3.09 -2.74
N GLU A 127 -25.93 3.97 -3.32
CA GLU A 127 -25.70 5.41 -3.25
C GLU A 127 -25.72 5.93 -1.81
N ASN A 128 -26.70 5.48 -1.01
CA ASN A 128 -26.82 5.88 0.39
C ASN A 128 -25.62 5.42 1.19
N LYS A 129 -25.16 4.17 0.99
CA LYS A 129 -23.97 3.65 1.69
C LYS A 129 -22.67 4.32 1.23
N ILE A 130 -22.53 4.64 -0.03
CA ILE A 130 -21.41 5.44 -0.53
C ILE A 130 -21.39 6.81 0.13
N ARG A 131 -22.52 7.48 0.22
CA ARG A 131 -22.63 8.77 0.93
C ARG A 131 -22.25 8.62 2.40
N GLU A 132 -22.83 7.64 3.11
CA GLU A 132 -22.56 7.40 4.52
C GLU A 132 -21.06 7.14 4.81
N TRP A 133 -20.38 6.39 3.94
CA TRP A 133 -19.00 5.96 4.19
C TRP A 133 -17.93 6.90 3.65
N ILE A 134 -18.24 7.66 2.59
CA ILE A 134 -17.29 8.56 1.93
C ILE A 134 -17.39 9.99 2.49
N PHE A 135 -18.54 10.37 3.05
CA PHE A 135 -18.72 11.71 3.59
C PHE A 135 -18.10 11.88 4.99
N THR A 136 -16.84 12.33 5.02
CA THR A 136 -16.36 13.28 6.02
C THR A 136 -16.47 14.69 5.44
N ALA A 137 -16.66 15.70 6.28
CA ALA A 137 -17.06 17.06 5.89
C ALA A 137 -16.14 17.78 4.87
N ASP A 138 -14.92 17.29 4.66
CA ASP A 138 -13.93 17.85 3.72
C ASP A 138 -14.19 17.45 2.24
N ASP A 139 -15.05 16.47 1.98
CA ASP A 139 -15.27 15.96 0.62
C ASP A 139 -16.32 16.74 -0.18
N LEU A 140 -17.00 17.70 0.45
CA LEU A 140 -18.06 18.51 -0.19
C LEU A 140 -17.52 19.57 -1.16
N GLU A 141 -16.28 20.02 -0.98
CA GLU A 141 -15.66 21.05 -1.84
C GLU A 141 -14.88 20.47 -3.04
N ALA A 142 -14.53 19.18 -3.04
CA ALA A 142 -13.68 18.56 -4.05
C ALA A 142 -14.45 17.98 -5.27
N SER A 143 -15.77 18.19 -5.38
CA SER A 143 -16.59 17.47 -6.38
C SER A 143 -16.74 18.17 -7.75
N SER A 144 -16.04 19.27 -8.02
CA SER A 144 -16.21 20.04 -9.25
C SER A 144 -15.16 19.82 -10.35
N ASP A 145 -14.05 19.15 -10.07
CA ASP A 145 -12.98 18.95 -11.06
C ASP A 145 -12.80 17.47 -11.42
N GLU A 146 -13.23 17.09 -12.62
CA GLU A 146 -13.12 15.73 -13.16
C GLU A 146 -11.67 15.25 -13.38
N GLU A 147 -10.69 16.15 -13.46
CA GLU A 147 -9.29 15.82 -13.69
C GLU A 147 -8.51 15.39 -12.43
N ASN A 148 -9.05 15.60 -11.23
CA ASN A 148 -8.34 15.32 -9.96
C ASN A 148 -9.04 14.27 -9.10
N ARG A 149 -9.58 13.22 -9.71
CA ARG A 149 -10.14 12.08 -8.95
C ARG A 149 -9.03 11.31 -8.25
N GLU A 150 -8.75 11.69 -7.01
CA GLU A 150 -7.93 10.84 -6.12
C GLU A 150 -8.47 9.41 -6.14
N LYS A 151 -7.62 8.49 -6.52
CA LYS A 151 -7.97 7.07 -6.56
C LYS A 151 -8.33 6.62 -5.14
N PRO A 152 -9.36 5.79 -4.91
CA PRO A 152 -9.79 5.38 -3.56
C PRO A 152 -8.66 4.86 -2.66
N TRP A 153 -7.64 4.24 -3.26
CA TRP A 153 -6.45 3.77 -2.55
C TRP A 153 -5.44 4.89 -2.20
N ASP A 154 -5.56 6.07 -2.79
CA ASP A 154 -4.78 7.24 -2.40
C ASP A 154 -5.42 7.98 -1.21
N ARG A 155 -6.74 7.88 -1.04
CA ARG A 155 -7.46 8.39 0.15
C ARG A 155 -7.04 7.71 1.46
N MET A 156 -6.57 6.46 1.39
CA MET A 156 -6.01 5.78 2.57
C MET A 156 -4.76 6.47 3.14
N LYS A 157 -4.15 7.42 2.42
CA LYS A 157 -2.97 8.17 2.87
C LYS A 157 -3.28 9.29 3.85
N ASN A 158 -4.50 9.84 3.85
CA ASN A 158 -4.84 10.94 4.74
C ASN A 158 -4.97 10.47 6.19
N PHE A 159 -4.14 11.03 7.06
CA PHE A 159 -4.19 10.77 8.49
C PHE A 159 -5.40 11.47 9.10
N ALA A 160 -6.00 10.85 10.11
CA ALA A 160 -7.09 11.45 10.86
C ALA A 160 -6.76 11.43 12.36
N LYS A 161 -6.96 12.55 13.04
CA LYS A 161 -6.70 12.67 14.48
C LYS A 161 -7.51 11.65 15.30
N SER A 162 -8.70 11.29 14.84
CA SER A 162 -9.56 10.27 15.45
C SER A 162 -8.97 8.86 15.45
N ASP A 163 -7.93 8.60 14.64
CA ASP A 163 -7.28 7.30 14.50
C ASP A 163 -6.10 7.12 15.48
N VAL A 164 -5.86 8.12 16.34
CA VAL A 164 -4.79 8.10 17.35
C VAL A 164 -5.36 8.43 18.73
N ASP A 165 -5.13 7.55 19.71
CA ASP A 165 -5.54 7.75 21.08
C ASP A 165 -4.39 8.43 21.86
N GLY A 166 -4.43 9.79 21.92
CA GLY A 166 -3.43 10.60 22.59
C GLY A 166 -2.36 11.17 21.66
N LYS A 167 -1.15 10.63 21.71
CA LYS A 167 -0.01 11.06 20.87
C LYS A 167 0.62 9.88 20.13
N MET A 168 1.31 10.17 19.07
CA MET A 168 2.11 9.22 18.31
C MET A 168 3.58 9.29 18.74
N ASP A 169 4.14 8.18 19.18
CA ASP A 169 5.55 8.09 19.55
C ASP A 169 6.38 7.51 18.40
N ILE A 170 7.41 8.26 18.00
CA ILE A 170 8.26 7.96 16.83
C ILE A 170 9.70 7.87 17.29
N THR A 171 10.39 6.80 16.93
CA THR A 171 11.84 6.64 17.16
C THR A 171 12.57 6.59 15.82
N LEU A 172 13.55 7.47 15.66
CA LEU A 172 14.46 7.48 14.51
C LEU A 172 15.70 6.66 14.84
N SER A 173 15.97 5.62 14.04
CA SER A 173 17.17 4.78 14.16
C SER A 173 17.64 4.33 12.77
N ASN A 174 17.87 3.04 12.55
CA ASN A 174 18.13 2.46 11.21
C ASN A 174 16.89 2.47 10.30
N GLY A 175 15.73 2.87 10.80
CA GLY A 175 14.46 3.14 10.17
C GLY A 175 13.68 4.14 11.00
N ILE A 176 12.43 4.40 10.63
CA ILE A 176 11.47 5.14 11.43
C ILE A 176 10.58 4.12 12.10
N TYR A 177 10.57 4.10 13.42
CA TYR A 177 9.76 3.19 14.23
C TYR A 177 8.61 3.97 14.85
N VAL A 178 7.39 3.58 14.51
CA VAL A 178 6.18 4.18 15.07
C VAL A 178 5.57 3.19 16.05
N ASP A 179 5.39 3.61 17.30
CA ASP A 179 4.68 2.81 18.31
C ASP A 179 3.20 2.69 17.94
N SER A 180 2.73 1.48 17.79
CA SER A 180 1.35 1.19 17.37
C SER A 180 0.35 1.09 18.53
N THR A 181 0.80 1.21 19.78
CA THR A 181 -0.03 1.00 20.98
C THR A 181 -1.23 1.95 21.01
N ASN A 182 -1.02 3.22 20.67
CA ASN A 182 -2.04 4.27 20.67
C ASN A 182 -2.67 4.46 19.27
N LEU A 183 -2.40 3.57 18.32
CA LEU A 183 -2.86 3.71 16.95
C LEU A 183 -3.99 2.74 16.63
N LYS A 184 -5.10 3.26 16.16
CA LYS A 184 -6.18 2.42 15.62
C LYS A 184 -5.71 1.69 14.36
N PRO A 185 -6.34 0.55 14.02
CA PRO A 185 -5.98 -0.21 12.82
C PRO A 185 -5.95 0.62 11.53
N ALA A 186 -6.83 1.62 11.40
CA ALA A 186 -6.86 2.54 10.27
C ALA A 186 -5.54 3.32 10.14
N MET A 187 -5.03 3.92 11.23
CA MET A 187 -3.75 4.65 11.22
C MET A 187 -2.58 3.72 10.93
N GLN A 188 -2.53 2.55 11.56
CA GLN A 188 -1.48 1.57 11.33
C GLN A 188 -1.40 1.17 9.85
N ASN A 189 -2.56 0.97 9.19
CA ASN A 189 -2.62 0.64 7.77
C ASN A 189 -2.16 1.80 6.87
N LYS A 190 -2.49 3.05 7.24
CA LYS A 190 -2.04 4.25 6.53
C LYS A 190 -0.52 4.39 6.58
N ILE A 191 0.08 4.19 7.76
CA ILE A 191 1.55 4.22 7.93
C ILE A 191 2.22 3.13 7.09
N ARG A 192 1.70 1.87 7.12
CA ARG A 192 2.22 0.79 6.28
C ARG A 192 2.10 1.13 4.80
N ARG A 193 1.00 1.78 4.41
CA ARG A 193 0.76 2.16 3.02
C ARG A 193 1.77 3.16 2.49
N MET A 194 2.30 4.05 3.30
CA MET A 194 3.38 4.96 2.92
C MET A 194 4.64 4.20 2.45
N ALA A 195 4.92 3.04 3.06
CA ALA A 195 6.07 2.19 2.72
C ALA A 195 5.74 1.12 1.66
N ALA A 196 4.61 1.22 0.96
CA ALA A 196 4.17 0.25 -0.03
C ALA A 196 3.92 0.89 -1.40
N PHE A 197 4.32 0.21 -2.46
CA PHE A 197 4.10 0.64 -3.84
C PHE A 197 3.73 -0.52 -4.75
N SER A 198 3.16 -0.19 -5.91
CA SER A 198 2.74 -1.17 -6.91
C SER A 198 3.95 -1.90 -7.49
N ASN A 199 3.89 -3.23 -7.53
CA ASN A 199 4.97 -4.05 -8.11
C ASN A 199 4.96 -3.98 -9.65
N PRO A 200 5.96 -3.39 -10.30
CA PRO A 200 5.99 -3.27 -11.76
C PRO A 200 6.00 -4.63 -12.46
N VAL A 201 6.62 -5.64 -11.86
CA VAL A 201 6.68 -6.99 -12.41
C VAL A 201 5.30 -7.63 -12.49
N PHE A 202 4.47 -7.45 -11.46
CA PHE A 202 3.09 -7.92 -11.46
C PHE A 202 2.30 -7.35 -12.65
N TYR A 203 2.40 -6.05 -12.88
CA TYR A 203 1.68 -5.39 -13.97
C TYR A 203 2.25 -5.74 -15.35
N LYS A 204 3.56 -5.90 -15.46
CA LYS A 204 4.21 -6.39 -16.68
C LYS A 204 3.73 -7.79 -17.04
N ASN A 205 3.77 -8.73 -16.08
CA ASN A 205 3.29 -10.09 -16.27
C ASN A 205 1.81 -10.12 -16.71
N ARG A 206 0.99 -9.28 -16.07
CA ARG A 206 -0.42 -9.15 -16.42
C ARG A 206 -0.62 -8.63 -17.85
N ALA A 207 0.16 -7.66 -18.29
CA ALA A 207 0.07 -7.09 -19.64
C ALA A 207 0.42 -8.12 -20.74
N ILE A 208 1.38 -9.02 -20.47
CA ILE A 208 1.81 -10.06 -21.41
C ILE A 208 1.09 -11.41 -21.19
N GLY A 209 0.09 -11.47 -20.30
CA GLY A 209 -0.68 -12.68 -20.03
C GLY A 209 0.05 -13.78 -19.25
N THR A 210 1.19 -13.46 -18.63
CA THR A 210 1.96 -14.43 -17.82
C THR A 210 1.37 -14.56 -16.41
N SER A 211 1.53 -15.75 -15.81
CA SER A 211 1.05 -16.03 -14.46
C SER A 211 1.74 -15.16 -13.40
N ASN A 212 0.95 -14.64 -12.46
CA ASN A 212 1.43 -13.90 -11.28
C ASN A 212 1.37 -14.74 -10.00
N TYR A 213 1.42 -16.06 -10.09
CA TYR A 213 1.20 -16.95 -8.94
C TYR A 213 2.09 -16.63 -7.74
N ASP A 214 3.38 -16.33 -7.97
CA ASP A 214 4.36 -15.99 -6.93
C ASP A 214 4.74 -14.51 -6.92
N THR A 215 4.04 -13.66 -7.69
CA THR A 215 4.36 -12.25 -7.80
C THR A 215 3.35 -11.43 -7.00
N SER A 216 3.80 -10.83 -5.91
CA SER A 216 2.97 -9.93 -5.11
C SER A 216 2.59 -8.68 -5.90
N ARG A 217 1.33 -8.26 -5.79
CA ARG A 217 0.85 -7.01 -6.40
C ARG A 217 1.51 -5.75 -5.82
N TRP A 218 1.87 -5.80 -4.54
CA TRP A 218 2.47 -4.70 -3.79
C TRP A 218 3.82 -5.11 -3.26
N ILE A 219 4.77 -4.18 -3.29
CA ILE A 219 6.04 -4.28 -2.58
C ILE A 219 5.92 -3.42 -1.33
N TYR A 220 6.12 -4.04 -0.16
CA TYR A 220 6.13 -3.38 1.14
C TYR A 220 7.55 -3.35 1.69
N LEU A 221 8.10 -2.15 1.88
CA LEU A 221 9.45 -1.91 2.39
C LEU A 221 9.50 -1.72 3.91
N GLY A 222 8.35 -1.69 4.55
CA GLY A 222 8.26 -1.62 6.01
C GLY A 222 8.35 -3.00 6.67
N LYS A 223 8.33 -3.00 7.99
CA LYS A 223 8.33 -4.21 8.82
C LYS A 223 7.51 -4.00 10.08
N ASP A 224 6.71 -4.99 10.44
CA ASP A 224 6.02 -5.02 11.74
C ASP A 224 6.86 -5.82 12.74
N HIS A 225 7.12 -5.24 13.90
CA HIS A 225 7.86 -5.87 14.98
C HIS A 225 6.93 -6.43 16.05
N LEU A 226 7.33 -7.54 16.68
CA LEU A 226 6.54 -8.19 17.76
C LEU A 226 6.29 -7.29 18.96
N GLY A 227 7.15 -6.28 19.18
CA GLY A 227 7.00 -5.28 20.25
C GLY A 227 5.97 -4.18 19.97
N GLY A 228 5.15 -4.31 18.92
CA GLY A 228 4.13 -3.31 18.60
C GLY A 228 4.64 -2.09 17.84
N TYR A 229 5.78 -2.19 17.17
CA TYR A 229 6.34 -1.12 16.34
C TYR A 229 6.13 -1.40 14.86
N ILE A 230 5.77 -0.35 14.12
CA ILE A 230 5.75 -0.35 12.66
C ILE A 230 7.01 0.38 12.20
N GLN A 231 7.90 -0.34 11.52
CA GLN A 231 9.10 0.24 10.93
C GLN A 231 8.85 0.60 9.47
N ILE A 232 9.20 1.83 9.09
CA ILE A 232 9.18 2.31 7.70
C ILE A 232 10.55 2.88 7.32
N PRO A 233 10.86 2.97 6.00
CA PRO A 233 12.13 3.52 5.52
C PRO A 233 12.37 4.97 5.95
N ARG A 234 13.63 5.30 6.24
CA ARG A 234 14.05 6.64 6.71
C ARG A 234 13.67 7.77 5.76
N GLY A 235 13.68 7.51 4.45
CA GLY A 235 13.33 8.50 3.43
C GLY A 235 11.87 8.97 3.46
N LEU A 236 11.01 8.35 4.29
CA LEU A 236 9.61 8.75 4.47
C LEU A 236 9.40 9.70 5.66
N GLN A 237 10.47 10.18 6.32
CA GLN A 237 10.35 11.01 7.53
C GLN A 237 9.58 12.31 7.26
N ASP A 238 9.94 13.05 6.23
CA ASP A 238 9.32 14.35 5.92
C ASP A 238 7.84 14.17 5.53
N GLU A 239 7.54 13.13 4.74
CA GLU A 239 6.16 12.80 4.36
C GLU A 239 5.33 12.37 5.58
N LEU A 240 5.89 11.57 6.49
CA LEU A 240 5.23 11.16 7.72
C LEU A 240 4.90 12.37 8.59
N ILE A 241 5.86 13.24 8.85
CA ILE A 241 5.67 14.43 9.67
C ILE A 241 4.66 15.39 9.04
N ALA A 242 4.76 15.64 7.73
CA ALA A 242 3.80 16.49 7.03
C ALA A 242 2.35 15.96 7.13
N ASN A 243 2.15 14.65 7.05
CA ASN A 243 0.82 14.04 7.21
C ASN A 243 0.32 14.14 8.65
N ILE A 244 1.19 13.98 9.65
CA ILE A 244 0.87 14.13 11.07
C ILE A 244 0.45 15.58 11.38
N ASP A 245 1.24 16.56 10.91
CA ASP A 245 1.00 18.00 11.12
C ASP A 245 -0.31 18.43 10.44
N LYS A 246 -0.53 18.00 9.19
CA LYS A 246 -1.77 18.26 8.43
C LYS A 246 -3.01 17.74 9.18
N ALA A 247 -2.89 16.60 9.85
CA ALA A 247 -3.98 16.00 10.63
C ALA A 247 -4.14 16.58 12.03
N GLY A 248 -3.23 17.45 12.48
CA GLY A 248 -3.22 18.01 13.83
C GLY A 248 -3.02 16.95 14.92
N ILE A 249 -2.24 15.91 14.63
CA ILE A 249 -1.91 14.83 15.56
C ILE A 249 -0.72 15.24 16.41
N LYS A 250 -0.80 15.03 17.72
CA LYS A 250 0.34 15.25 18.61
C LYS A 250 1.32 14.09 18.48
N TYR A 251 2.62 14.40 18.45
CA TYR A 251 3.67 13.38 18.37
C TYR A 251 4.88 13.73 19.20
N SER A 252 5.73 12.74 19.48
CA SER A 252 7.08 12.91 20.02
C SER A 252 8.08 12.17 19.15
N ILE A 253 9.26 12.74 18.97
CA ILE A 253 10.36 12.11 18.25
C ILE A 253 11.50 11.88 19.21
N THR A 254 11.96 10.62 19.30
CA THR A 254 13.20 10.21 19.96
C THR A 254 14.22 9.89 18.88
N ASP A 255 15.37 10.58 18.88
CA ASP A 255 16.43 10.33 17.91
C ASP A 255 17.51 9.42 18.51
N GLU A 256 17.53 8.16 18.08
CA GLU A 256 18.52 7.16 18.46
C GLU A 256 19.45 6.80 17.31
N ARG A 257 19.59 7.68 16.33
CA ARG A 257 20.48 7.46 15.19
C ARG A 257 21.93 7.55 15.64
N GLN A 258 22.73 6.59 15.21
CA GLN A 258 24.18 6.64 15.42
C GLN A 258 24.80 7.65 14.45
N GLN A 259 25.58 8.57 14.98
CA GLN A 259 26.20 9.64 14.19
C GLN A 259 27.45 9.19 13.42
N GLY A 260 27.91 7.98 13.63
CA GLY A 260 29.17 7.48 13.06
C GLY A 260 30.40 7.97 13.83
N ARG A 261 31.58 7.62 13.32
CA ARG A 261 32.87 8.02 13.90
C ARG A 261 33.52 9.04 12.98
N ASN A 262 34.12 10.08 13.54
CA ASN A 262 34.89 11.03 12.76
C ASN A 262 36.12 10.35 12.14
N ILE A 263 36.39 10.69 10.90
CA ILE A 263 37.57 10.29 10.14
C ILE A 263 38.34 11.55 9.69
N ASN A 264 39.64 11.44 9.63
CA ASN A 264 40.48 12.56 9.13
C ASN A 264 40.80 12.30 7.65
N VAL A 265 40.03 12.92 6.77
CA VAL A 265 40.13 12.76 5.32
C VAL A 265 39.95 14.13 4.67
N GLU A 266 40.58 14.31 3.53
CA GLU A 266 40.49 15.53 2.71
C GLU A 266 40.22 15.14 1.26
N PHE A 267 39.52 15.98 0.54
CA PHE A 267 39.26 15.77 -0.88
C PHE A 267 40.33 16.50 -1.71
N ASN A 268 41.20 15.75 -2.37
CA ASN A 268 42.32 16.27 -3.15
C ASN A 268 42.00 16.49 -4.63
N GLY A 269 40.75 16.34 -5.05
CA GLY A 269 40.30 16.51 -6.42
C GLY A 269 39.74 17.89 -6.73
N GLU A 270 39.53 18.17 -7.99
CA GLU A 270 38.79 19.35 -8.45
C GLU A 270 37.41 18.97 -8.93
N LEU A 271 36.39 19.63 -8.42
CA LEU A 271 35.00 19.43 -8.84
C LEU A 271 34.66 20.35 -10.00
N ARG A 272 34.03 19.82 -11.03
CA ARG A 272 33.40 20.62 -12.08
C ARG A 272 32.21 21.39 -11.49
N LEU A 273 31.80 22.47 -12.13
CA LEU A 273 30.73 23.35 -11.63
C LEU A 273 29.43 22.58 -11.28
N GLU A 274 29.03 21.61 -12.12
CA GLU A 274 27.83 20.80 -11.90
C GLU A 274 28.02 19.80 -10.76
N GLN A 275 29.24 19.29 -10.56
CA GLN A 275 29.57 18.39 -9.46
C GLN A 275 29.58 19.13 -8.12
N ASP A 276 30.11 20.36 -8.10
CA ASP A 276 30.09 21.22 -6.90
C ASP A 276 28.65 21.59 -6.50
N LYS A 277 27.79 21.91 -7.46
CA LYS A 277 26.35 22.10 -7.20
C LYS A 277 25.70 20.85 -6.62
N ALA A 278 26.00 19.67 -7.19
CA ALA A 278 25.48 18.40 -6.68
C ALA A 278 25.96 18.10 -5.25
N LEU A 279 27.23 18.35 -4.94
CA LEU A 279 27.78 18.23 -3.59
C LEU A 279 27.02 19.12 -2.61
N LYS A 280 26.88 20.42 -2.93
CA LYS A 280 26.19 21.41 -2.08
C LYS A 280 24.74 21.03 -1.81
N GLU A 281 24.07 20.41 -2.77
CA GLU A 281 22.71 19.90 -2.55
C GLU A 281 22.70 18.63 -1.68
N LEU A 282 23.58 17.67 -1.96
CA LEU A 282 23.61 16.39 -1.23
C LEU A 282 23.90 16.56 0.27
N ILE A 283 24.76 17.50 0.66
CA ILE A 283 25.12 17.72 2.07
C ILE A 283 24.01 18.35 2.90
N LYS A 284 23.00 18.96 2.27
CA LYS A 284 21.87 19.60 2.98
C LYS A 284 20.91 18.59 3.61
N TYR A 285 20.90 17.38 3.10
CA TYR A 285 19.91 16.36 3.47
C TYR A 285 20.58 15.11 4.05
N ASP A 286 19.88 14.43 4.93
CA ASP A 286 20.33 13.13 5.48
C ASP A 286 20.12 11.98 4.51
N ASN A 287 19.18 12.11 3.59
CA ASN A 287 18.85 11.11 2.58
C ASN A 287 18.67 11.78 1.22
N GLY A 288 19.13 11.13 0.15
CA GLY A 288 18.99 11.67 -1.19
C GLY A 288 19.43 10.71 -2.27
N ILE A 289 19.08 11.01 -3.51
CA ILE A 289 19.47 10.25 -4.70
C ILE A 289 20.17 11.20 -5.68
N LEU A 290 21.43 10.91 -6.00
CA LEU A 290 22.13 11.58 -7.08
C LEU A 290 21.83 10.88 -8.41
N HIS A 291 20.88 11.42 -9.16
CA HIS A 291 20.60 10.96 -10.52
C HIS A 291 21.43 11.77 -11.52
N ALA A 292 22.39 11.13 -12.15
CA ALA A 292 23.29 11.77 -13.12
C ALA A 292 23.64 10.81 -14.26
N ALA A 293 23.95 11.38 -15.45
CA ALA A 293 24.34 10.64 -16.62
C ALA A 293 25.59 9.78 -16.40
N THR A 294 25.83 8.85 -17.30
CA THR A 294 27.10 8.10 -17.37
C THR A 294 28.25 9.10 -17.57
N ALA A 295 29.41 8.83 -17.00
CA ALA A 295 30.59 9.71 -17.02
C ALA A 295 30.44 11.08 -16.31
N PHE A 296 29.36 11.33 -15.57
CA PHE A 296 29.23 12.52 -14.75
C PHE A 296 30.32 12.63 -13.66
N GLY A 297 30.86 11.49 -13.21
CA GLY A 297 31.80 11.41 -12.10
C GLY A 297 31.10 11.26 -10.74
N LYS A 298 30.07 10.43 -10.68
CA LYS A 298 29.31 10.14 -9.44
C LYS A 298 30.23 9.72 -8.29
N THR A 299 31.24 8.89 -8.56
CA THR A 299 32.25 8.45 -7.58
C THR A 299 32.99 9.64 -6.99
N VAL A 300 33.44 10.57 -7.83
CA VAL A 300 34.16 11.78 -7.42
C VAL A 300 33.30 12.66 -6.50
N VAL A 301 32.03 12.89 -6.86
CA VAL A 301 31.09 13.67 -6.01
C VAL A 301 30.86 12.95 -4.68
N CYS A 302 30.69 11.63 -4.68
CA CYS A 302 30.49 10.87 -3.44
C CYS A 302 31.74 10.87 -2.57
N SER A 303 32.96 10.82 -3.14
CA SER A 303 34.21 10.98 -2.39
C SER A 303 34.30 12.38 -1.74
N ALA A 304 33.90 13.42 -2.46
CA ALA A 304 33.81 14.77 -1.89
C ALA A 304 32.76 14.86 -0.76
N VAL A 305 31.61 14.19 -0.88
CA VAL A 305 30.60 14.10 0.21
C VAL A 305 31.19 13.44 1.45
N ILE A 306 31.98 12.37 1.30
CA ILE A 306 32.64 11.68 2.42
C ILE A 306 33.62 12.61 3.12
N ALA A 307 34.45 13.33 2.34
CA ALA A 307 35.42 14.25 2.86
C ALA A 307 34.79 15.47 3.55
N GLU A 308 33.64 15.94 3.07
CA GLU A 308 32.91 17.04 3.69
C GLU A 308 32.20 16.60 4.99
N LYS A 309 31.58 15.42 5.00
CA LYS A 309 30.91 14.88 6.19
C LYS A 309 31.90 14.42 7.27
N LYS A 310 33.11 14.01 6.89
CA LYS A 310 34.18 13.51 7.79
C LYS A 310 33.72 12.38 8.72
N LEU A 311 32.85 11.51 8.23
CA LEU A 311 32.30 10.37 8.97
C LEU A 311 32.67 9.06 8.30
N ASN A 312 32.89 8.02 9.11
CA ASN A 312 33.10 6.68 8.59
C ASN A 312 31.91 6.27 7.74
N THR A 313 32.20 5.84 6.51
CA THR A 313 31.20 5.60 5.46
C THR A 313 31.25 4.16 4.98
N LEU A 314 30.09 3.53 4.84
CA LEU A 314 29.95 2.23 4.18
C LEU A 314 29.46 2.45 2.75
N ILE A 315 30.22 1.98 1.78
CA ILE A 315 29.89 2.02 0.36
C ILE A 315 29.42 0.64 -0.07
N LEU A 316 28.19 0.53 -0.52
CA LEU A 316 27.61 -0.70 -1.06
C LEU A 316 27.61 -0.64 -2.59
N LEU A 317 28.20 -1.67 -3.21
CA LEU A 317 28.36 -1.76 -4.65
C LEU A 317 27.66 -2.99 -5.19
N GLU A 318 27.06 -2.83 -6.35
CA GLU A 318 26.30 -3.88 -7.04
C GLU A 318 27.23 -4.89 -7.75
N SER A 319 28.43 -4.45 -8.13
CA SER A 319 29.41 -5.26 -8.90
C SER A 319 30.81 -5.17 -8.30
N SER A 320 31.51 -6.29 -8.25
CA SER A 320 32.92 -6.36 -7.83
C SER A 320 33.86 -5.55 -8.72
N ALA A 321 33.52 -5.35 -10.00
CA ALA A 321 34.31 -4.53 -10.91
C ALA A 321 34.39 -3.06 -10.49
N LEU A 322 33.42 -2.57 -9.73
CA LEU A 322 33.42 -1.20 -9.22
C LEU A 322 34.27 -1.05 -7.95
N ILE A 323 34.66 -2.13 -7.29
CA ILE A 323 35.43 -2.05 -6.03
C ILE A 323 36.81 -1.40 -6.27
N GLU A 324 37.52 -1.82 -7.31
CA GLU A 324 38.85 -1.26 -7.62
C GLU A 324 38.75 0.22 -8.01
N GLN A 325 37.76 0.58 -8.85
CA GLN A 325 37.51 1.99 -9.17
C GLN A 325 37.25 2.85 -7.94
N TRP A 326 36.52 2.33 -6.94
CA TRP A 326 36.27 3.04 -5.70
C TRP A 326 37.50 3.11 -4.81
N LYS A 327 38.31 2.05 -4.73
CA LYS A 327 39.58 2.08 -4.00
C LYS A 327 40.52 3.12 -4.58
N ASP A 328 40.65 3.18 -5.90
CA ASP A 328 41.51 4.14 -6.58
C ASP A 328 41.02 5.59 -6.36
N ALA A 329 39.71 5.79 -6.26
CA ALA A 329 39.12 7.12 -6.03
C ALA A 329 39.22 7.59 -4.57
N LEU A 330 39.47 6.69 -3.62
CA LEU A 330 39.56 6.99 -2.19
C LEU A 330 41.00 7.03 -1.65
N ASN A 331 41.99 6.60 -2.43
CA ASN A 331 43.43 6.65 -2.12
C ASN A 331 44.05 7.95 -2.63
#